data_f38c45cfbf268a5afc58cbf19aa963f4
#
_entry.id   f38c45cfbf268a5afc58cbf19aa963f4
#
_cell.length_a   1.000
_cell.length_b   1.000
_cell.length_c   1.000
_cell.angle_alpha   90.00
_cell.angle_beta   90.00
_cell.angle_gamma   90.00
#
_symmetry.space_group_name_H-M   'P 1'
#
loop_
_entity.id
_entity.type
_entity.pdbx_description
1 polymer ?
#
loop_
_entity_poly.entity_id
_entity_poly.type
_entity_poly.pdbx_seq_one_letter_code
_entity_poly.pdbx_strand_id
1 'polypeptide(L)'
;MGKVPMKMLHDLFVASPIVALFLCLAVGYALGKIRIGRFRLGGMPGTLFAAILLGQAGVEVDDNIKTMFFALFIYSLGYVSGPQFFRSLGRSTLDHVHLAVFSSIVIFVTVWTLAQVLDLDKGTAAGLLAGATTESASVGTAGETLAHMDIDDQQKSSLIANITVTYAITYLFGFTLVVFFTSAIAPRLLGINLKEAAREYERNLGDTESDLEPGQETAIRPILVRVYRVTNTEAIGKTLGEFSERYPEGAHIQQVTRRGRQQHLGSDLALAKGDRVALVGTREAIVPAGKYLGEETANVEDLDFVSESRDVVVTHKALIGTTISDARKLVNPELHRGVFATALSRLGRNIDIRPRTRLQAGDILTLYGPAENVEKSARAIGYSVHQGHGVDYIYLGFGIIFGILIGMITVPIAGASVALHTGGGCLISGLLFGWLRSKRPTFGSLPTATAIHLRDFGLAMFIASVGLSAGPDAMVVLREQGIMLPILALTLVSVTLLSSLYYAKHVLKMDPVVICGALAGILTCTPALNGIVAEADSESPVIGYTVPYAIANVLLTLLGPVIVLTV
;
A
#
# COMPACT_ATOMS: atom_id res chain seq x y z
N MET A 1 -27.00 29.90 16.82
CA MET A 1 -27.19 28.48 16.62
C MET A 1 -27.86 27.90 17.86
N GLY A 2 -29.14 27.53 17.77
CA GLY A 2 -29.95 27.08 18.89
C GLY A 2 -29.45 25.76 19.46
N LYS A 3 -29.55 25.63 20.79
CA LYS A 3 -29.30 24.37 21.50
C LYS A 3 -30.27 23.31 20.96
N VAL A 4 -29.83 22.47 20.03
CA VAL A 4 -30.54 21.22 19.70
C VAL A 4 -30.59 20.44 21.02
N PRO A 5 -31.80 20.14 21.57
CA PRO A 5 -31.85 19.50 22.87
C PRO A 5 -31.16 18.12 22.73
N MET A 6 -30.26 17.80 23.65
CA MET A 6 -29.50 16.54 23.71
C MET A 6 -30.42 15.32 23.57
N LYS A 7 -31.64 15.45 24.07
CA LYS A 7 -32.71 14.46 23.92
C LYS A 7 -33.12 14.21 22.47
N MET A 8 -33.17 15.25 21.62
CA MET A 8 -33.52 15.10 20.20
C MET A 8 -32.42 14.37 19.41
N LEU A 9 -31.15 14.63 19.76
CA LEU A 9 -30.00 13.88 19.18
C LEU A 9 -30.00 12.42 19.64
N HIS A 10 -30.26 12.18 20.92
CA HIS A 10 -30.43 10.84 21.47
C HIS A 10 -31.55 10.08 20.73
N ASP A 11 -32.76 10.67 20.66
CA ASP A 11 -33.91 10.06 19.98
C ASP A 11 -33.60 9.76 18.49
N LEU A 12 -32.86 10.65 17.81
CA LEU A 12 -32.45 10.45 16.42
C LEU A 12 -31.46 9.27 16.27
N PHE A 13 -30.49 9.18 17.16
CA PHE A 13 -29.44 8.13 17.08
C PHE A 13 -30.00 6.78 17.49
N VAL A 14 -30.92 6.72 18.45
CA VAL A 14 -31.60 5.46 18.80
C VAL A 14 -32.54 5.03 17.68
N ALA A 15 -33.23 5.98 17.03
CA ALA A 15 -34.10 5.66 15.90
C ALA A 15 -33.32 5.25 14.64
N SER A 16 -32.09 5.76 14.46
CA SER A 16 -31.25 5.45 13.30
C SER A 16 -29.77 5.40 13.67
N PRO A 17 -29.26 4.26 14.16
CA PRO A 17 -27.82 4.07 14.47
C PRO A 17 -26.90 4.34 13.27
N ILE A 18 -27.41 4.17 12.05
CA ILE A 18 -26.67 4.45 10.81
C ILE A 18 -26.29 5.93 10.71
N VAL A 19 -27.16 6.84 11.14
CA VAL A 19 -26.85 8.29 11.19
C VAL A 19 -25.70 8.56 12.14
N ALA A 20 -25.69 7.92 13.32
CA ALA A 20 -24.60 8.05 14.28
C ALA A 20 -23.27 7.54 13.69
N LEU A 21 -23.29 6.39 12.98
CA LEU A 21 -22.09 5.83 12.32
C LEU A 21 -21.47 6.80 11.31
N PHE A 22 -22.26 7.33 10.39
CA PHE A 22 -21.75 8.27 9.39
C PHE A 22 -21.35 9.62 10.00
N LEU A 23 -22.01 10.04 11.07
CA LEU A 23 -21.59 11.23 11.81
C LEU A 23 -20.24 11.01 12.50
N CYS A 24 -20.01 9.84 13.10
CA CYS A 24 -18.71 9.46 13.67
C CYS A 24 -17.61 9.50 12.60
N LEU A 25 -17.89 8.98 11.41
CA LEU A 25 -16.96 9.02 10.29
C LEU A 25 -16.62 10.47 9.90
N ALA A 26 -17.63 11.30 9.66
CA ALA A 26 -17.45 12.68 9.22
C ALA A 26 -16.72 13.54 10.26
N VAL A 27 -17.20 13.52 11.51
CA VAL A 27 -16.58 14.26 12.62
C VAL A 27 -15.21 13.71 12.94
N GLY A 28 -15.04 12.40 12.94
CA GLY A 28 -13.78 11.73 13.22
C GLY A 28 -12.68 12.08 12.23
N TYR A 29 -12.98 12.06 10.94
CA TYR A 29 -12.03 12.50 9.92
C TYR A 29 -11.74 14.00 9.99
N ALA A 30 -12.71 14.82 10.40
CA ALA A 30 -12.49 16.25 10.66
C ALA A 30 -11.55 16.45 11.85
N LEU A 31 -11.76 15.74 12.96
CA LEU A 31 -10.86 15.73 14.13
C LEU A 31 -9.47 15.20 13.75
N GLY A 32 -9.39 14.19 12.90
CA GLY A 32 -8.14 13.62 12.41
C GLY A 32 -7.26 14.60 11.62
N LYS A 33 -7.83 15.72 11.13
CA LYS A 33 -7.07 16.81 10.47
C LYS A 33 -6.36 17.72 11.47
N ILE A 34 -6.67 17.64 12.76
CA ILE A 34 -6.05 18.46 13.80
C ILE A 34 -4.55 18.13 13.85
N ARG A 35 -3.73 19.18 13.79
CA ARG A 35 -2.28 19.11 13.88
C ARG A 35 -1.84 19.69 15.22
N ILE A 36 -1.03 18.95 15.95
CA ILE A 36 -0.35 19.39 17.17
C ILE A 36 1.16 19.35 16.88
N GLY A 37 1.72 20.49 16.51
CA GLY A 37 3.10 20.57 16.04
C GLY A 37 3.30 19.81 14.72
N ARG A 38 4.22 18.84 14.70
CA ARG A 38 4.46 17.94 13.54
C ARG A 38 3.50 16.74 13.49
N PHE A 39 2.70 16.55 14.53
CA PHE A 39 1.82 15.40 14.70
C PHE A 39 0.43 15.66 14.08
N ARG A 40 -0.10 14.67 13.36
CA ARG A 40 -1.50 14.60 12.91
C ARG A 40 -2.19 13.46 13.65
N LEU A 41 -3.35 13.71 14.23
CA LEU A 41 -4.12 12.68 14.94
C LEU A 41 -4.48 11.49 14.02
N GLY A 42 -4.86 11.78 12.76
CA GLY A 42 -5.29 10.75 11.80
C GLY A 42 -6.79 10.47 11.86
N GLY A 43 -7.35 10.00 10.73
CA GLY A 43 -8.80 9.78 10.59
C GLY A 43 -9.32 8.66 11.49
N MET A 44 -8.60 7.56 11.63
CA MET A 44 -9.04 6.39 12.43
C MET A 44 -9.15 6.69 13.92
N PRO A 45 -8.10 7.22 14.61
CA PRO A 45 -8.24 7.65 15.99
C PRO A 45 -9.29 8.73 16.18
N GLY A 46 -9.38 9.69 15.24
CA GLY A 46 -10.42 10.71 15.26
C GLY A 46 -11.82 10.12 15.23
N THR A 47 -12.06 9.10 14.39
CA THR A 47 -13.32 8.38 14.28
C THR A 47 -13.65 7.65 15.59
N LEU A 48 -12.65 7.01 16.21
CA LEU A 48 -12.83 6.34 17.49
C LEU A 48 -13.22 7.31 18.61
N PHE A 49 -12.49 8.43 18.73
CA PHE A 49 -12.83 9.46 19.73
C PHE A 49 -14.23 10.05 19.52
N ALA A 50 -14.59 10.34 18.26
CA ALA A 50 -15.94 10.80 17.94
C ALA A 50 -17.00 9.75 18.32
N ALA A 51 -16.73 8.47 18.03
CA ALA A 51 -17.62 7.37 18.32
C ALA A 51 -17.82 7.16 19.84
N ILE A 52 -16.75 7.18 20.63
CA ILE A 52 -16.81 7.07 22.09
C ILE A 52 -17.62 8.25 22.67
N LEU A 53 -17.42 9.47 22.19
CA LEU A 53 -18.15 10.65 22.66
C LEU A 53 -19.64 10.59 22.30
N LEU A 54 -19.98 10.23 21.06
CA LEU A 54 -21.37 10.11 20.62
C LEU A 54 -22.06 8.89 21.24
N GLY A 55 -21.30 7.84 21.49
CA GLY A 55 -21.75 6.61 22.16
C GLY A 55 -22.23 6.83 23.61
N GLN A 56 -21.78 7.93 24.26
CA GLN A 56 -22.31 8.32 25.57
C GLN A 56 -23.87 8.51 25.56
N ALA A 57 -24.43 8.67 24.37
CA ALA A 57 -25.88 8.72 24.19
C ALA A 57 -26.58 7.35 24.27
N GLY A 58 -25.84 6.25 24.48
CA GLY A 58 -26.38 4.89 24.56
C GLY A 58 -26.87 4.35 23.21
N VAL A 59 -26.10 4.58 22.15
CA VAL A 59 -26.40 4.11 20.79
C VAL A 59 -25.92 2.68 20.64
N GLU A 60 -26.82 1.75 20.41
CA GLU A 60 -26.51 0.37 20.10
C GLU A 60 -26.43 0.16 18.59
N VAL A 61 -25.35 -0.45 18.12
CA VAL A 61 -25.16 -0.82 16.71
C VAL A 61 -25.31 -2.33 16.58
N ASP A 62 -26.12 -2.77 15.62
CA ASP A 62 -26.37 -4.19 15.33
C ASP A 62 -25.05 -4.92 15.04
N ASP A 63 -24.88 -6.12 15.63
CA ASP A 63 -23.65 -6.90 15.50
C ASP A 63 -23.40 -7.41 14.08
N ASN A 64 -24.44 -7.59 13.27
CA ASN A 64 -24.28 -7.95 11.86
C ASN A 64 -23.66 -6.79 11.07
N ILE A 65 -23.99 -5.55 11.41
CA ILE A 65 -23.38 -4.36 10.80
C ILE A 65 -21.88 -4.30 11.16
N LYS A 66 -21.55 -4.50 12.44
CA LYS A 66 -20.14 -4.56 12.91
C LYS A 66 -19.37 -5.65 12.17
N THR A 67 -19.92 -6.87 12.12
CA THR A 67 -19.30 -8.03 11.45
C THR A 67 -19.13 -7.80 9.95
N MET A 68 -20.11 -7.18 9.28
CA MET A 68 -20.03 -6.87 7.85
C MET A 68 -18.87 -5.93 7.54
N PHE A 69 -18.75 -4.82 8.27
CA PHE A 69 -17.65 -3.86 8.07
C PHE A 69 -16.30 -4.46 8.47
N PHE A 70 -16.28 -5.28 9.51
CA PHE A 70 -15.08 -5.99 9.94
C PHE A 70 -14.60 -6.99 8.87
N ALA A 71 -15.50 -7.83 8.34
CA ALA A 71 -15.17 -8.77 7.26
C ALA A 71 -14.62 -8.05 6.02
N LEU A 72 -15.27 -6.96 5.61
CA LEU A 72 -14.81 -6.15 4.48
C LEU A 72 -13.42 -5.55 4.72
N PHE A 73 -13.17 -5.02 5.91
CA PHE A 73 -11.89 -4.47 6.32
C PHE A 73 -10.79 -5.53 6.29
N ILE A 74 -11.00 -6.63 7.02
CA ILE A 74 -9.98 -7.68 7.19
C ILE A 74 -9.67 -8.41 5.89
N TYR A 75 -10.70 -8.72 5.09
CA TYR A 75 -10.48 -9.31 3.77
C TYR A 75 -9.64 -8.38 2.88
N SER A 76 -10.00 -7.09 2.83
CA SER A 76 -9.27 -6.11 2.03
C SER A 76 -7.84 -5.89 2.52
N LEU A 77 -7.61 -5.91 3.84
CA LEU A 77 -6.27 -5.89 4.45
C LEU A 77 -5.44 -7.09 3.99
N GLY A 78 -6.00 -8.29 4.11
CA GLY A 78 -5.37 -9.52 3.63
C GLY A 78 -5.07 -9.47 2.13
N TYR A 79 -6.04 -9.02 1.32
CA TYR A 79 -5.90 -8.92 -0.12
C TYR A 79 -4.73 -8.00 -0.55
N VAL A 80 -4.62 -6.82 0.06
CA VAL A 80 -3.52 -5.87 -0.22
C VAL A 80 -2.17 -6.44 0.23
N SER A 81 -2.13 -7.11 1.38
CA SER A 81 -0.91 -7.66 1.97
C SER A 81 -0.48 -9.00 1.35
N GLY A 82 -1.40 -9.74 0.72
CA GLY A 82 -1.18 -11.11 0.23
C GLY A 82 0.00 -11.28 -0.72
N PRO A 83 0.13 -10.49 -1.77
CA PRO A 83 1.27 -10.61 -2.69
C PRO A 83 2.62 -10.42 -2.00
N GLN A 84 2.71 -9.49 -1.06
CA GLN A 84 3.94 -9.22 -0.31
C GLN A 84 4.21 -10.31 0.71
N PHE A 85 3.19 -10.76 1.44
CA PHE A 85 3.29 -11.85 2.42
C PHE A 85 3.89 -13.12 1.81
N PHE A 86 3.32 -13.63 0.70
CA PHE A 86 3.82 -14.85 0.09
C PHE A 86 5.19 -14.69 -0.60
N ARG A 87 5.53 -13.48 -1.06
CA ARG A 87 6.87 -13.20 -1.60
C ARG A 87 7.92 -13.09 -0.50
N SER A 88 7.55 -12.62 0.68
CA SER A 88 8.46 -12.46 1.82
C SER A 88 8.97 -13.80 2.38
N LEU A 89 8.29 -14.90 2.09
CA LEU A 89 8.74 -16.25 2.46
C LEU A 89 9.92 -16.77 1.60
N GLY A 90 10.48 -15.94 0.71
CA GLY A 90 11.66 -16.26 -0.08
C GLY A 90 12.96 -16.19 0.74
N ARG A 91 14.02 -16.94 0.30
CA ARG A 91 15.31 -17.00 1.01
C ARG A 91 16.00 -15.64 1.19
N SER A 92 15.81 -14.70 0.28
CA SER A 92 16.44 -13.37 0.31
C SER A 92 15.83 -12.42 1.35
N THR A 93 14.71 -12.78 1.95
CA THR A 93 13.95 -11.93 2.88
C THR A 93 13.81 -12.55 4.28
N LEU A 94 14.49 -13.69 4.53
CA LEU A 94 14.38 -14.44 5.78
C LEU A 94 14.74 -13.59 7.01
N ASP A 95 15.72 -12.71 6.94
CA ASP A 95 16.09 -11.85 8.06
C ASP A 95 14.95 -10.92 8.48
N HIS A 96 14.22 -10.40 7.51
CA HIS A 96 13.04 -9.57 7.75
C HIS A 96 11.89 -10.37 8.39
N VAL A 97 11.71 -11.62 7.94
CA VAL A 97 10.71 -12.54 8.54
C VAL A 97 11.10 -12.90 9.96
N HIS A 98 12.38 -13.25 10.19
CA HIS A 98 12.88 -13.56 11.54
C HIS A 98 12.67 -12.37 12.48
N LEU A 99 12.96 -11.14 12.03
CA LEU A 99 12.74 -9.94 12.82
C LEU A 99 11.25 -9.76 13.17
N ALA A 100 10.36 -9.92 12.21
CA ALA A 100 8.92 -9.76 12.46
C ALA A 100 8.37 -10.82 13.42
N VAL A 101 8.78 -12.09 13.26
CA VAL A 101 8.39 -13.17 14.18
C VAL A 101 8.97 -12.93 15.59
N PHE A 102 10.25 -12.60 15.69
CA PHE A 102 10.88 -12.27 16.96
C PHE A 102 10.15 -11.14 17.68
N SER A 103 9.86 -10.04 16.95
CA SER A 103 9.16 -8.90 17.52
C SER A 103 7.74 -9.24 17.98
N SER A 104 7.02 -10.07 17.22
CA SER A 104 5.68 -10.53 17.59
C SER A 104 5.70 -11.38 18.86
N ILE A 105 6.73 -12.21 19.04
CA ILE A 105 6.94 -12.98 20.29
C ILE A 105 7.24 -12.04 21.44
N VAL A 106 8.11 -11.05 21.26
CA VAL A 106 8.42 -10.04 22.29
C VAL A 106 7.17 -9.27 22.69
N ILE A 107 6.37 -8.83 21.73
CA ILE A 107 5.09 -8.15 21.98
C ILE A 107 4.16 -9.04 22.82
N PHE A 108 3.95 -10.29 22.39
CA PHE A 108 3.10 -11.23 23.09
C PHE A 108 3.57 -11.45 24.54
N VAL A 109 4.85 -11.78 24.72
CA VAL A 109 5.43 -12.02 26.06
C VAL A 109 5.32 -10.78 26.95
N THR A 110 5.57 -9.59 26.40
CA THR A 110 5.48 -8.34 27.16
C THR A 110 4.05 -8.05 27.59
N VAL A 111 3.07 -8.16 26.68
CA VAL A 111 1.65 -7.94 27.01
C VAL A 111 1.18 -8.96 28.04
N TRP A 112 1.50 -10.24 27.82
CA TRP A 112 1.13 -11.32 28.73
C TRP A 112 1.74 -11.11 30.13
N THR A 113 3.03 -10.75 30.20
CA THR A 113 3.70 -10.48 31.48
C THR A 113 3.09 -9.28 32.19
N LEU A 114 2.83 -8.19 31.48
CA LEU A 114 2.17 -7.01 32.04
C LEU A 114 0.77 -7.35 32.55
N ALA A 115 0.03 -8.16 31.81
CA ALA A 115 -1.31 -8.60 32.23
C ALA A 115 -1.27 -9.44 33.51
N GLN A 116 -0.33 -10.39 33.61
CA GLN A 116 -0.19 -11.22 34.82
C GLN A 116 0.32 -10.43 36.04
N VAL A 117 1.27 -9.51 35.84
CA VAL A 117 1.87 -8.75 36.96
C VAL A 117 0.91 -7.68 37.50
N LEU A 118 0.10 -7.08 36.62
CA LEU A 118 -0.79 -5.97 36.97
C LEU A 118 -2.27 -6.40 37.06
N ASP A 119 -2.55 -7.70 36.95
CA ASP A 119 -3.91 -8.27 36.98
C ASP A 119 -4.85 -7.59 35.99
N LEU A 120 -4.35 -7.40 34.74
CA LEU A 120 -5.16 -6.78 33.69
C LEU A 120 -6.22 -7.76 33.18
N ASP A 121 -7.42 -7.27 32.92
CA ASP A 121 -8.44 -8.05 32.27
C ASP A 121 -8.12 -8.31 30.79
N LYS A 122 -8.77 -9.34 30.19
CA LYS A 122 -8.60 -9.78 28.79
C LYS A 122 -8.80 -8.64 27.79
N GLY A 123 -9.77 -7.79 28.04
CA GLY A 123 -10.07 -6.64 27.18
C GLY A 123 -8.98 -5.59 27.20
N THR A 124 -8.53 -5.21 28.41
CA THR A 124 -7.42 -4.26 28.59
C THR A 124 -6.12 -4.79 27.97
N ALA A 125 -5.79 -6.06 28.16
CA ALA A 125 -4.59 -6.67 27.57
C ALA A 125 -4.65 -6.68 26.02
N ALA A 126 -5.78 -7.06 25.44
CA ALA A 126 -5.97 -7.06 24.01
C ALA A 126 -5.98 -5.63 23.42
N GLY A 127 -6.59 -4.67 24.11
CA GLY A 127 -6.57 -3.26 23.74
C GLY A 127 -5.17 -2.65 23.78
N LEU A 128 -4.34 -3.03 24.78
CA LEU A 128 -2.94 -2.65 24.88
C LEU A 128 -2.12 -3.18 23.71
N LEU A 129 -2.28 -4.48 23.37
CA LEU A 129 -1.67 -5.07 22.20
C LEU A 129 -1.98 -4.24 20.95
N ALA A 130 -3.27 -4.11 20.64
CA ALA A 130 -3.75 -3.47 19.41
C ALA A 130 -3.33 -2.00 19.29
N GLY A 131 -3.48 -1.23 20.38
CA GLY A 131 -3.20 0.20 20.36
C GLY A 131 -1.71 0.50 20.32
N ALA A 132 -0.92 -0.08 21.21
CA ALA A 132 0.50 0.20 21.29
C ALA A 132 1.28 -0.22 20.02
N THR A 133 0.82 -1.29 19.34
CA THR A 133 1.41 -1.75 18.07
C THR A 133 0.80 -1.09 16.84
N THR A 134 -0.18 -0.21 17.00
CA THR A 134 -0.97 0.42 15.92
C THR A 134 -1.71 -0.58 15.00
N GLU A 135 -2.02 -1.78 15.50
CA GLU A 135 -2.67 -2.86 14.76
C GLU A 135 -4.17 -2.94 15.07
N SER A 136 -4.94 -2.13 14.33
CA SER A 136 -6.38 -2.02 14.53
C SER A 136 -7.16 -3.33 14.25
N ALA A 137 -6.61 -4.24 13.46
CA ALA A 137 -7.23 -5.52 13.16
C ALA A 137 -7.37 -6.40 14.41
N SER A 138 -6.43 -6.30 15.34
CA SER A 138 -6.44 -7.03 16.61
C SER A 138 -7.64 -6.66 17.49
N VAL A 139 -8.16 -5.43 17.41
CA VAL A 139 -9.39 -5.02 18.13
C VAL A 139 -10.57 -5.89 17.73
N GLY A 140 -10.73 -6.10 16.42
CA GLY A 140 -11.83 -6.89 15.90
C GLY A 140 -11.69 -8.36 16.19
N THR A 141 -10.52 -8.96 15.97
CA THR A 141 -10.30 -10.40 16.22
C THR A 141 -10.38 -10.74 17.71
N ALA A 142 -9.89 -9.87 18.60
CA ALA A 142 -10.04 -10.02 20.04
C ALA A 142 -11.51 -9.86 20.48
N GLY A 143 -12.21 -8.85 19.98
CA GLY A 143 -13.62 -8.61 20.27
C GLY A 143 -14.51 -9.77 19.79
N GLU A 144 -14.25 -10.30 18.60
CA GLU A 144 -14.96 -11.45 18.06
C GLU A 144 -14.72 -12.71 18.93
N THR A 145 -13.48 -12.91 19.41
CA THR A 145 -13.17 -14.02 20.32
C THR A 145 -13.92 -13.87 21.64
N LEU A 146 -13.95 -12.68 22.25
CA LEU A 146 -14.72 -12.42 23.48
C LEU A 146 -16.22 -12.64 23.28
N ALA A 147 -16.78 -12.24 22.16
CA ALA A 147 -18.20 -12.42 21.85
C ALA A 147 -18.63 -13.89 21.83
N HIS A 148 -17.70 -14.80 21.46
CA HIS A 148 -17.94 -16.24 21.40
C HIS A 148 -17.54 -17.02 22.66
N MET A 149 -16.99 -16.34 23.69
CA MET A 149 -16.68 -16.98 24.96
C MET A 149 -17.98 -17.32 25.74
N ASP A 150 -17.94 -18.39 26.54
CA ASP A 150 -19.04 -18.78 27.43
C ASP A 150 -18.94 -17.98 28.74
N ILE A 151 -19.22 -16.69 28.68
CA ILE A 151 -19.28 -15.76 29.82
C ILE A 151 -20.55 -14.92 29.70
N ASP A 152 -20.94 -14.28 30.81
CA ASP A 152 -22.12 -13.41 30.87
C ASP A 152 -22.07 -12.26 29.85
N ASP A 153 -23.22 -11.89 29.26
CA ASP A 153 -23.28 -10.87 28.20
C ASP A 153 -22.88 -9.47 28.73
N GLN A 154 -23.15 -9.18 29.99
CA GLN A 154 -22.69 -7.93 30.62
C GLN A 154 -21.16 -7.90 30.73
N GLN A 155 -20.56 -9.02 31.09
CA GLN A 155 -19.10 -9.16 31.14
C GLN A 155 -18.47 -9.06 29.75
N LYS A 156 -19.09 -9.68 28.71
CA LYS A 156 -18.64 -9.50 27.31
C LYS A 156 -18.61 -8.06 26.90
N SER A 157 -19.71 -7.34 27.16
CA SER A 157 -19.84 -5.92 26.80
C SER A 157 -18.78 -5.07 27.50
N SER A 158 -18.54 -5.32 28.79
CA SER A 158 -17.51 -4.61 29.56
C SER A 158 -16.10 -4.87 29.01
N LEU A 159 -15.76 -6.13 28.72
CA LEU A 159 -14.44 -6.49 28.16
C LEU A 159 -14.23 -5.89 26.75
N ILE A 160 -15.25 -5.86 25.91
CA ILE A 160 -15.18 -5.24 24.58
C ILE A 160 -15.01 -3.72 24.70
N ALA A 161 -15.69 -3.10 25.69
CA ALA A 161 -15.47 -1.68 25.98
C ALA A 161 -14.02 -1.42 26.44
N ASN A 162 -13.47 -2.29 27.30
CA ASN A 162 -12.07 -2.20 27.73
C ASN A 162 -11.09 -2.31 26.57
N ILE A 163 -11.29 -3.23 25.60
CA ILE A 163 -10.48 -3.25 24.36
C ILE A 163 -10.48 -1.88 23.70
N THR A 164 -11.68 -1.33 23.49
CA THR A 164 -11.87 -0.11 22.70
C THR A 164 -11.22 1.12 23.34
N VAL A 165 -11.43 1.30 24.64
CA VAL A 165 -10.88 2.44 25.38
C VAL A 165 -9.37 2.33 25.52
N THR A 166 -8.88 1.13 25.88
CA THR A 166 -7.44 0.88 25.99
C THR A 166 -6.77 1.08 24.64
N TYR A 167 -7.35 0.56 23.55
CA TYR A 167 -6.84 0.79 22.20
C TYR A 167 -6.73 2.29 21.88
N ALA A 168 -7.79 3.09 22.16
CA ALA A 168 -7.79 4.52 21.84
C ALA A 168 -6.65 5.26 22.53
N ILE A 169 -6.43 5.00 23.82
CA ILE A 169 -5.40 5.67 24.62
C ILE A 169 -4.01 5.18 24.22
N THR A 170 -3.82 3.86 24.19
CA THR A 170 -2.49 3.26 23.94
C THR A 170 -2.03 3.48 22.50
N TYR A 171 -2.95 3.62 21.54
CA TYR A 171 -2.65 4.00 20.16
C TYR A 171 -1.95 5.36 20.08
N LEU A 172 -2.48 6.38 20.77
CA LEU A 172 -1.91 7.72 20.73
C LEU A 172 -0.46 7.75 21.22
N PHE A 173 -0.19 7.09 22.35
CA PHE A 173 1.14 7.07 22.97
C PHE A 173 2.09 6.12 22.23
N GLY A 174 1.61 4.95 21.83
CA GLY A 174 2.37 3.98 21.02
C GLY A 174 2.82 4.58 19.71
N PHE A 175 1.87 5.10 18.94
CA PHE A 175 2.12 5.78 17.67
C PHE A 175 3.18 6.90 17.81
N THR A 176 3.01 7.78 18.81
CA THR A 176 3.93 8.90 19.03
C THR A 176 5.34 8.42 19.31
N LEU A 177 5.48 7.40 20.17
CA LEU A 177 6.79 6.83 20.49
C LEU A 177 7.40 6.13 19.29
N VAL A 178 6.64 5.36 18.51
CA VAL A 178 7.15 4.68 17.31
C VAL A 178 7.73 5.69 16.33
N VAL A 179 6.96 6.75 16.00
CA VAL A 179 7.42 7.80 15.08
C VAL A 179 8.69 8.47 15.60
N PHE A 180 8.72 8.86 16.85
CA PHE A 180 9.87 9.53 17.45
C PHE A 180 11.09 8.60 17.56
N PHE A 181 10.88 7.36 18.00
CA PHE A 181 11.96 6.39 18.15
C PHE A 181 12.64 6.07 16.83
N THR A 182 11.86 5.76 15.79
CA THR A 182 12.40 5.31 14.51
C THR A 182 13.08 6.42 13.72
N SER A 183 12.59 7.66 13.82
CA SER A 183 13.19 8.80 13.12
C SER A 183 14.33 9.49 13.88
N ALA A 184 14.34 9.46 15.22
CA ALA A 184 15.29 10.21 16.01
C ALA A 184 16.19 9.36 16.92
N ILE A 185 15.62 8.37 17.63
CA ILE A 185 16.39 7.57 18.63
C ILE A 185 17.15 6.44 17.95
N ALA A 186 16.51 5.67 17.08
CA ALA A 186 17.13 4.52 16.42
C ALA A 186 18.38 4.90 15.61
N PRO A 187 18.40 5.96 14.77
CA PRO A 187 19.60 6.39 14.07
C PRO A 187 20.76 6.72 15.02
N ARG A 188 20.46 7.38 16.16
CA ARG A 188 21.49 7.70 17.19
C ARG A 188 22.04 6.44 17.86
N LEU A 189 21.20 5.46 18.21
CA LEU A 189 21.63 4.18 18.79
C LEU A 189 22.41 3.31 17.80
N LEU A 190 22.12 3.46 16.51
CA LEU A 190 22.87 2.83 15.43
C LEU A 190 24.19 3.54 15.13
N GLY A 191 24.36 4.80 15.58
CA GLY A 191 25.55 5.62 15.37
C GLY A 191 25.64 6.17 13.95
N ILE A 192 24.50 6.41 13.29
CA ILE A 192 24.44 6.88 11.90
C ILE A 192 23.77 8.26 11.77
N ASN A 193 24.20 9.01 10.76
CA ASN A 193 23.40 10.05 10.16
C ASN A 193 22.52 9.39 9.08
N LEU A 194 21.20 9.45 9.24
CA LEU A 194 20.27 8.69 8.41
C LEU A 194 20.37 9.07 6.92
N LYS A 195 20.56 10.36 6.63
CA LYS A 195 20.68 10.87 5.25
C LYS A 195 21.98 10.40 4.58
N GLU A 196 23.09 10.44 5.30
CA GLU A 196 24.39 9.98 4.78
C GLU A 196 24.42 8.47 4.59
N ALA A 197 23.91 7.74 5.58
CA ALA A 197 23.81 6.27 5.51
C ALA A 197 22.91 5.79 4.37
N ALA A 198 21.79 6.49 4.12
CA ALA A 198 20.91 6.19 2.99
C ALA A 198 21.61 6.37 1.63
N ARG A 199 22.37 7.46 1.47
CA ARG A 199 23.17 7.70 0.26
C ARG A 199 24.26 6.66 0.06
N GLU A 200 24.94 6.24 1.13
CA GLU A 200 25.95 5.18 1.08
C GLU A 200 25.32 3.84 0.70
N TYR A 201 24.17 3.52 1.28
CA TYR A 201 23.41 2.31 0.96
C TYR A 201 23.00 2.26 -0.52
N GLU A 202 22.51 3.38 -1.07
CA GLU A 202 22.14 3.51 -2.49
C GLU A 202 23.34 3.33 -3.42
N ARG A 203 24.51 3.92 -3.08
CA ARG A 203 25.75 3.70 -3.85
C ARG A 203 26.13 2.22 -3.87
N ASN A 204 26.02 1.53 -2.73
CA ASN A 204 26.34 0.11 -2.62
C ASN A 204 25.38 -0.78 -3.42
N LEU A 205 24.14 -0.34 -3.61
CA LEU A 205 23.16 -1.00 -4.48
C LEU A 205 23.40 -0.76 -5.97
N GLY A 206 24.34 0.12 -6.34
CA GLY A 206 24.63 0.50 -7.72
C GLY A 206 23.68 1.57 -8.29
N ASP A 207 22.93 2.23 -7.43
CA ASP A 207 22.12 3.38 -7.76
C ASP A 207 23.00 4.65 -7.78
N THR A 208 23.39 5.06 -8.99
CA THR A 208 24.25 6.24 -9.23
C THR A 208 23.47 7.58 -9.26
N GLU A 209 22.31 7.67 -8.60
CA GLU A 209 21.56 8.93 -8.52
C GLU A 209 22.16 9.95 -7.54
N SER A 210 23.12 9.53 -6.74
CA SER A 210 23.70 10.39 -5.68
C SER A 210 24.67 11.47 -6.16
N ASP A 211 24.89 11.63 -7.45
CA ASP A 211 25.81 12.66 -7.99
C ASP A 211 25.10 13.96 -8.43
N LEU A 212 23.80 14.11 -8.12
CA LEU A 212 23.09 15.36 -8.35
C LEU A 212 23.33 16.32 -7.19
N GLU A 213 23.84 17.52 -7.51
CA GLU A 213 23.97 18.61 -6.55
C GLU A 213 22.59 19.20 -6.16
N PRO A 214 22.45 19.84 -4.99
CA PRO A 214 21.22 20.51 -4.60
C PRO A 214 20.73 21.47 -5.68
N GLY A 215 19.53 21.19 -6.24
CA GLY A 215 18.94 21.97 -7.34
C GLY A 215 19.08 21.32 -8.72
N GLN A 216 19.74 20.17 -8.82
CA GLN A 216 19.75 19.36 -10.03
C GLN A 216 18.64 18.32 -9.97
N GLU A 217 17.76 18.32 -10.96
CA GLU A 217 16.72 17.28 -11.14
C GLU A 217 17.08 16.42 -12.35
N THR A 218 16.82 15.10 -12.24
CA THR A 218 16.89 14.24 -13.44
C THR A 218 15.85 14.72 -14.43
N ALA A 219 16.27 15.12 -15.62
CA ALA A 219 15.36 15.51 -16.68
C ALA A 219 14.48 14.30 -17.03
N ILE A 220 13.23 14.32 -16.56
CA ILE A 220 12.19 13.42 -17.08
C ILE A 220 12.14 13.71 -18.58
N ARG A 221 12.43 12.72 -19.42
CA ARG A 221 12.38 12.84 -20.87
C ARG A 221 10.94 12.61 -21.33
N PRO A 222 10.08 13.65 -21.40
CA PRO A 222 8.71 13.49 -21.84
C PRO A 222 8.72 13.03 -23.28
N ILE A 223 7.84 12.10 -23.61
CA ILE A 223 7.58 11.70 -24.98
C ILE A 223 6.74 12.81 -25.59
N LEU A 224 7.26 13.40 -26.66
CA LEU A 224 6.63 14.49 -27.40
C LEU A 224 6.11 13.97 -28.73
N VAL A 225 5.04 14.60 -29.19
CA VAL A 225 4.53 14.43 -30.55
C VAL A 225 4.70 15.77 -31.26
N ARG A 226 5.36 15.75 -32.42
CA ARG A 226 5.56 16.93 -33.27
C ARG A 226 5.26 16.62 -34.72
N VAL A 227 4.69 17.58 -35.44
CA VAL A 227 4.35 17.42 -36.85
C VAL A 227 5.29 18.24 -37.70
N TYR A 228 5.90 17.60 -38.67
CA TYR A 228 6.81 18.24 -39.64
C TYR A 228 6.27 18.10 -41.06
N ARG A 229 6.47 19.14 -41.86
CA ARG A 229 6.24 19.09 -43.30
C ARG A 229 7.51 18.71 -44.03
N VAL A 230 7.48 17.70 -44.85
CA VAL A 230 8.64 17.28 -45.65
C VAL A 230 8.96 18.33 -46.69
N THR A 231 10.00 19.11 -46.40
CA THR A 231 10.51 20.19 -47.30
C THR A 231 11.98 19.98 -47.67
N ASN A 232 12.70 19.19 -46.85
CA ASN A 232 14.11 18.94 -47.11
C ASN A 232 14.29 17.96 -48.28
N THR A 233 15.14 18.33 -49.24
CA THR A 233 15.40 17.50 -50.43
C THR A 233 16.10 16.17 -50.10
N GLU A 234 16.86 16.11 -49.02
CA GLU A 234 17.50 14.87 -48.55
C GLU A 234 16.51 13.82 -48.03
N ALA A 235 15.36 14.25 -47.51
CA ALA A 235 14.33 13.39 -46.98
C ALA A 235 13.34 12.93 -48.06
N ILE A 236 13.20 13.71 -49.14
CA ILE A 236 12.29 13.41 -50.24
C ILE A 236 12.75 12.16 -50.98
N GLY A 237 11.85 11.20 -51.17
CA GLY A 237 12.13 9.92 -51.82
C GLY A 237 12.74 8.85 -50.91
N LYS A 238 13.15 9.20 -49.68
CA LYS A 238 13.64 8.25 -48.68
C LYS A 238 12.46 7.47 -48.09
N THR A 239 12.70 6.18 -47.82
CA THR A 239 11.69 5.31 -47.22
C THR A 239 11.62 5.45 -45.71
N LEU A 240 10.51 5.02 -45.10
CA LEU A 240 10.40 4.98 -43.63
C LEU A 240 11.42 4.00 -43.01
N GLY A 241 11.81 2.96 -43.74
CA GLY A 241 12.90 2.06 -43.32
C GLY A 241 14.22 2.80 -43.22
N GLU A 242 14.64 3.54 -44.28
CA GLU A 242 15.88 4.34 -44.27
C GLU A 242 15.86 5.44 -43.19
N PHE A 243 14.70 6.04 -42.92
CA PHE A 243 14.53 6.98 -41.82
C PHE A 243 14.74 6.30 -40.45
N SER A 244 14.17 5.11 -40.25
CA SER A 244 14.31 4.34 -39.01
C SER A 244 15.75 3.87 -38.76
N GLU A 245 16.49 3.51 -39.82
CA GLU A 245 17.90 3.17 -39.74
C GLU A 245 18.78 4.38 -39.37
N ARG A 246 18.42 5.58 -39.87
CA ARG A 246 19.14 6.83 -39.56
C ARG A 246 18.89 7.32 -38.13
N TYR A 247 17.69 7.07 -37.59
CA TYR A 247 17.25 7.47 -36.25
C TYR A 247 16.75 6.27 -35.45
N PRO A 248 17.62 5.30 -35.11
CA PRO A 248 17.20 4.03 -34.50
C PRO A 248 16.70 4.20 -33.07
N GLU A 249 17.10 5.29 -32.39
CA GLU A 249 16.75 5.52 -31.00
C GLU A 249 15.97 6.82 -30.81
N GLY A 250 14.75 6.69 -30.27
CA GLY A 250 14.02 7.79 -29.66
C GLY A 250 13.14 8.65 -30.58
N ALA A 251 13.19 8.55 -31.92
CA ALA A 251 12.28 9.25 -32.82
C ALA A 251 11.62 8.27 -33.81
N HIS A 252 10.30 8.23 -33.81
CA HIS A 252 9.53 7.33 -34.68
C HIS A 252 8.47 8.08 -35.46
N ILE A 253 8.32 7.75 -36.75
CA ILE A 253 7.23 8.27 -37.57
C ILE A 253 5.96 7.50 -37.22
N GLN A 254 4.98 8.21 -36.66
CA GLN A 254 3.71 7.67 -36.19
C GLN A 254 2.61 7.78 -37.23
N GLN A 255 2.65 8.81 -38.05
CA GLN A 255 1.65 9.10 -39.08
C GLN A 255 2.30 9.85 -40.24
N VAL A 256 1.90 9.52 -41.44
CA VAL A 256 2.19 10.28 -42.65
C VAL A 256 0.88 10.65 -43.32
N THR A 257 0.67 11.95 -43.52
CA THR A 257 -0.53 12.47 -44.23
C THR A 257 -0.10 13.13 -45.53
N ARG A 258 -0.63 12.61 -46.65
CA ARG A 258 -0.37 13.10 -48.00
C ARG A 258 -1.66 13.64 -48.60
N ARG A 259 -1.71 14.91 -48.94
CA ARG A 259 -2.93 15.59 -49.52
C ARG A 259 -4.19 15.36 -48.68
N GLY A 260 -4.06 15.43 -47.34
CA GLY A 260 -5.19 15.25 -46.42
C GLY A 260 -5.63 13.77 -46.21
N ARG A 261 -4.90 12.79 -46.76
CA ARG A 261 -5.18 11.36 -46.56
C ARG A 261 -4.05 10.68 -45.82
N GLN A 262 -4.39 9.94 -44.77
CA GLN A 262 -3.42 9.13 -44.04
C GLN A 262 -2.90 8.01 -44.93
N GLN A 263 -1.58 7.80 -44.90
CA GLN A 263 -0.88 6.75 -45.63
C GLN A 263 -0.69 5.53 -44.75
N HIS A 264 -0.71 4.35 -45.36
CA HIS A 264 -0.33 3.13 -44.67
C HIS A 264 1.18 3.12 -44.42
N LEU A 265 1.58 2.89 -43.16
CA LEU A 265 2.97 2.97 -42.72
C LEU A 265 3.72 1.65 -42.97
N GLY A 266 4.13 1.41 -44.21
CA GLY A 266 5.07 0.35 -44.55
C GLY A 266 6.53 0.85 -44.52
N SER A 267 7.50 -0.03 -44.28
CA SER A 267 8.93 0.31 -44.34
C SER A 267 9.37 0.82 -45.73
N ASP A 268 8.64 0.48 -46.76
CA ASP A 268 8.82 0.83 -48.16
C ASP A 268 8.15 2.16 -48.55
N LEU A 269 7.31 2.74 -47.69
CA LEU A 269 6.67 4.04 -47.96
C LEU A 269 7.72 5.14 -48.13
N ALA A 270 7.83 5.69 -49.34
CA ALA A 270 8.72 6.81 -49.62
C ALA A 270 8.05 8.16 -49.26
N LEU A 271 8.79 9.03 -48.57
CA LEU A 271 8.37 10.38 -48.22
C LEU A 271 8.31 11.26 -49.47
N ALA A 272 7.23 12.01 -49.64
CA ALA A 272 7.05 12.95 -50.73
C ALA A 272 7.10 14.41 -50.24
N LYS A 273 7.47 15.33 -51.13
CA LYS A 273 7.44 16.76 -50.85
C LYS A 273 6.04 17.20 -50.41
N GLY A 274 5.97 17.87 -49.27
CA GLY A 274 4.72 18.36 -48.70
C GLY A 274 3.96 17.36 -47.83
N ASP A 275 4.47 16.13 -47.66
CA ASP A 275 3.91 15.19 -46.69
C ASP A 275 3.98 15.80 -45.28
N ARG A 276 2.94 15.54 -44.46
CA ARG A 276 2.93 15.89 -43.06
C ARG A 276 3.25 14.63 -42.26
N VAL A 277 4.29 14.70 -41.48
CA VAL A 277 4.84 13.57 -40.73
C VAL A 277 4.73 13.85 -39.24
N ALA A 278 3.99 13.02 -38.52
CA ALA A 278 3.96 13.04 -37.06
C ALA A 278 5.14 12.22 -36.50
N LEU A 279 6.04 12.89 -35.81
CA LEU A 279 7.14 12.28 -35.07
C LEU A 279 6.77 12.13 -33.59
N VAL A 280 7.03 10.96 -33.03
CA VAL A 280 6.88 10.67 -31.61
C VAL A 280 8.23 10.26 -31.04
N GLY A 281 8.60 10.81 -29.88
CA GLY A 281 9.85 10.46 -29.24
C GLY A 281 10.31 11.44 -28.16
N THR A 282 11.56 11.29 -27.71
CA THR A 282 12.18 12.24 -26.77
C THR A 282 12.57 13.52 -27.49
N ARG A 283 12.65 14.63 -26.77
CA ARG A 283 13.02 15.94 -27.34
C ARG A 283 14.35 15.90 -28.09
N GLU A 284 15.34 15.21 -27.52
CA GLU A 284 16.69 15.10 -28.08
C GLU A 284 16.70 14.35 -29.40
N ALA A 285 15.78 13.40 -29.58
CA ALA A 285 15.66 12.61 -30.80
C ALA A 285 14.77 13.29 -31.86
N ILE A 286 13.66 13.94 -31.45
CA ILE A 286 12.72 14.60 -32.37
C ILE A 286 13.35 15.82 -33.04
N VAL A 287 14.14 16.62 -32.32
CA VAL A 287 14.71 17.87 -32.88
C VAL A 287 15.62 17.60 -34.08
N PRO A 288 16.63 16.71 -34.04
CA PRO A 288 17.44 16.42 -35.20
C PRO A 288 16.65 15.68 -36.32
N ALA A 289 15.78 14.76 -35.96
CA ALA A 289 14.93 14.04 -36.93
C ALA A 289 13.93 14.96 -37.63
N GLY A 290 13.34 15.90 -36.88
CA GLY A 290 12.45 16.92 -37.45
C GLY A 290 13.18 17.88 -38.38
N LYS A 291 14.38 18.34 -38.00
CA LYS A 291 15.23 19.20 -38.86
C LYS A 291 15.60 18.50 -40.17
N TYR A 292 15.78 17.15 -40.13
CA TYR A 292 16.02 16.37 -41.33
C TYR A 292 14.78 16.29 -42.22
N LEU A 293 13.56 16.23 -41.66
CA LEU A 293 12.31 16.21 -42.45
C LEU A 293 11.99 17.58 -43.06
N GLY A 294 12.15 18.65 -42.30
CA GLY A 294 11.87 20.03 -42.77
C GLY A 294 11.23 20.91 -41.70
N GLU A 295 10.19 21.66 -42.08
CA GLU A 295 9.58 22.68 -41.23
C GLU A 295 8.57 22.07 -40.25
N GLU A 296 8.65 22.49 -38.96
CA GLU A 296 7.65 22.14 -37.95
C GLU A 296 6.33 22.88 -38.25
N THR A 297 5.21 22.17 -38.17
CA THR A 297 3.88 22.74 -38.38
C THR A 297 3.11 22.80 -37.06
N ALA A 298 2.53 23.97 -36.76
CA ALA A 298 1.76 24.19 -35.53
C ALA A 298 0.39 23.48 -35.51
N ASN A 299 -0.09 22.97 -36.64
CA ASN A 299 -1.41 22.34 -36.73
C ASN A 299 -1.34 20.88 -36.29
N VAL A 300 -1.71 20.64 -35.03
CA VAL A 300 -1.83 19.32 -34.39
C VAL A 300 -3.21 18.70 -34.66
N GLU A 301 -4.17 19.48 -35.20
CA GLU A 301 -5.57 19.07 -35.42
C GLU A 301 -5.77 17.90 -36.40
N ASP A 302 -4.75 17.58 -37.22
CA ASP A 302 -4.80 16.46 -38.15
C ASP A 302 -4.15 15.16 -37.56
N LEU A 303 -3.84 15.11 -36.27
CA LEU A 303 -3.32 13.93 -35.64
C LEU A 303 -4.46 13.03 -35.16
N ASP A 304 -4.98 12.21 -36.06
CA ASP A 304 -6.03 11.24 -35.74
C ASP A 304 -5.42 9.85 -35.50
N PHE A 305 -4.58 9.71 -34.47
CA PHE A 305 -4.13 8.41 -34.03
C PHE A 305 -4.44 8.20 -32.54
N VAL A 306 -4.96 7.01 -32.24
CA VAL A 306 -5.26 6.63 -30.87
C VAL A 306 -3.99 6.11 -30.23
N SER A 307 -3.45 6.89 -29.29
CA SER A 307 -2.40 6.43 -28.38
C SER A 307 -3.02 5.77 -27.17
N GLU A 308 -2.43 4.69 -26.73
CA GLU A 308 -2.85 3.95 -25.54
C GLU A 308 -1.72 3.89 -24.53
N SER A 309 -2.07 4.03 -23.26
CA SER A 309 -1.20 3.70 -22.14
C SER A 309 -1.69 2.39 -21.53
N ARG A 310 -0.80 1.39 -21.43
CA ARG A 310 -1.17 0.06 -20.94
C ARG A 310 -0.13 -0.49 -20.00
N ASP A 311 -0.58 -0.97 -18.84
CA ASP A 311 0.26 -1.65 -17.89
C ASP A 311 0.42 -3.13 -18.25
N VAL A 312 1.66 -3.61 -18.28
CA VAL A 312 2.02 -4.98 -18.66
C VAL A 312 2.87 -5.60 -17.57
N VAL A 313 2.41 -6.72 -17.04
CA VAL A 313 3.20 -7.51 -16.08
C VAL A 313 4.25 -8.31 -16.82
N VAL A 314 5.52 -8.14 -16.46
CA VAL A 314 6.63 -8.91 -17.03
C VAL A 314 6.56 -10.36 -16.54
N THR A 315 6.18 -11.27 -17.44
CA THR A 315 6.07 -12.72 -17.17
C THR A 315 6.88 -13.57 -18.12
N HIS A 316 7.31 -13.00 -19.25
CA HIS A 316 8.08 -13.76 -20.24
C HIS A 316 9.47 -14.09 -19.70
N LYS A 317 9.80 -15.38 -19.60
CA LYS A 317 11.04 -15.88 -18.96
C LYS A 317 12.32 -15.31 -19.58
N ALA A 318 12.33 -15.07 -20.91
CA ALA A 318 13.49 -14.53 -21.60
C ALA A 318 13.83 -13.08 -21.22
N LEU A 319 12.87 -12.32 -20.68
CA LEU A 319 13.04 -10.92 -20.30
C LEU A 319 13.41 -10.78 -18.81
N ILE A 320 13.15 -11.80 -18.00
CA ILE A 320 13.43 -11.78 -16.56
C ILE A 320 14.94 -11.83 -16.33
N GLY A 321 15.45 -10.85 -15.56
CA GLY A 321 16.90 -10.70 -15.28
C GLY A 321 17.68 -9.93 -16.33
N THR A 322 17.09 -9.64 -17.50
CA THR A 322 17.73 -8.82 -18.54
C THR A 322 17.60 -7.33 -18.24
N THR A 323 18.49 -6.51 -18.80
CA THR A 323 18.33 -5.05 -18.73
C THR A 323 17.23 -4.57 -19.69
N ILE A 324 16.67 -3.41 -19.43
CA ILE A 324 15.66 -2.80 -20.36
C ILE A 324 16.24 -2.64 -21.76
N SER A 325 17.52 -2.26 -21.86
CA SER A 325 18.21 -2.14 -23.17
C SER A 325 18.30 -3.48 -23.90
N ASP A 326 18.62 -4.56 -23.19
CA ASP A 326 18.73 -5.88 -23.79
C ASP A 326 17.34 -6.49 -24.07
N ALA A 327 16.38 -6.28 -23.16
CA ALA A 327 14.99 -6.68 -23.37
C ALA A 327 14.40 -6.07 -24.66
N ARG A 328 14.73 -4.81 -24.94
CA ARG A 328 14.32 -4.13 -26.18
C ARG A 328 14.90 -4.78 -27.43
N LYS A 329 16.11 -5.32 -27.37
CA LYS A 329 16.74 -6.04 -28.51
C LYS A 329 16.15 -7.44 -28.71
N LEU A 330 15.68 -8.07 -27.61
CA LEU A 330 15.08 -9.41 -27.66
C LEU A 330 13.64 -9.39 -28.20
N VAL A 331 12.93 -8.28 -28.03
CA VAL A 331 11.60 -8.12 -28.61
C VAL A 331 11.75 -7.67 -30.08
N ASN A 332 11.04 -8.32 -30.99
CA ASN A 332 11.11 -8.01 -32.43
C ASN A 332 10.89 -6.49 -32.66
N PRO A 333 11.82 -5.81 -33.38
CA PRO A 333 11.76 -4.37 -33.64
C PRO A 333 10.45 -3.88 -34.27
N GLU A 334 9.78 -4.72 -35.08
CA GLU A 334 8.50 -4.36 -35.67
C GLU A 334 7.35 -4.29 -34.65
N LEU A 335 7.45 -5.07 -33.55
CA LEU A 335 6.40 -5.14 -32.54
C LEU A 335 6.41 -3.92 -31.61
N HIS A 336 7.59 -3.31 -31.38
CA HIS A 336 7.72 -2.17 -30.47
C HIS A 336 7.90 -0.81 -31.17
N ARG A 337 7.67 -0.74 -32.48
CA ARG A 337 7.75 0.52 -33.24
C ARG A 337 6.83 1.58 -32.64
N GLY A 338 7.38 2.70 -32.14
CA GLY A 338 6.63 3.78 -31.49
C GLY A 338 6.04 3.44 -30.13
N VAL A 339 6.45 2.33 -29.52
CA VAL A 339 6.07 1.97 -28.14
C VAL A 339 7.19 2.33 -27.18
N PHE A 340 6.84 3.06 -26.13
CA PHE A 340 7.75 3.54 -25.11
C PHE A 340 7.33 2.99 -23.74
N ALA A 341 8.32 2.57 -22.97
CA ALA A 341 8.13 2.29 -21.55
C ALA A 341 8.19 3.62 -20.78
N THR A 342 7.08 4.05 -20.19
CA THR A 342 6.95 5.34 -19.51
C THR A 342 7.05 5.26 -18.01
N ALA A 343 6.70 4.10 -17.43
CA ALA A 343 6.85 3.83 -16.01
C ALA A 343 7.17 2.34 -15.78
N LEU A 344 7.93 2.08 -14.72
CA LEU A 344 8.18 0.73 -14.21
C LEU A 344 7.78 0.71 -12.73
N SER A 345 6.86 -0.17 -12.38
CA SER A 345 6.47 -0.38 -10.99
C SER A 345 6.85 -1.77 -10.55
N ARG A 346 7.55 -1.85 -9.42
CA ARG A 346 7.93 -3.11 -8.76
C ARG A 346 7.36 -3.11 -7.35
N LEU A 347 6.48 -4.08 -7.06
CA LEU A 347 5.83 -4.17 -5.74
C LEU A 347 5.06 -2.91 -5.33
N GLY A 348 4.48 -2.20 -6.32
CA GLY A 348 3.72 -0.96 -6.08
C GLY A 348 4.60 0.30 -5.96
N ARG A 349 5.90 0.21 -6.23
CA ARG A 349 6.82 1.36 -6.26
C ARG A 349 7.22 1.69 -7.69
N ASN A 350 7.32 2.97 -7.98
CA ASN A 350 7.92 3.42 -9.21
C ASN A 350 9.43 3.24 -9.14
N ILE A 351 9.99 2.63 -10.18
CA ILE A 351 11.42 2.45 -10.38
C ILE A 351 11.80 3.23 -11.63
N ASP A 352 12.90 3.96 -11.56
CA ASP A 352 13.41 4.69 -12.70
C ASP A 352 13.74 3.77 -13.87
N ILE A 353 13.23 4.15 -15.03
CA ILE A 353 13.52 3.45 -16.28
C ILE A 353 14.86 3.92 -16.82
N ARG A 354 15.90 3.11 -16.60
CA ARG A 354 17.23 3.31 -17.16
C ARG A 354 17.61 2.16 -18.09
N PRO A 355 18.47 2.36 -19.06
CA PRO A 355 18.92 1.28 -19.96
C PRO A 355 19.47 0.05 -19.22
N ARG A 356 20.09 0.27 -18.04
CA ARG A 356 20.70 -0.78 -17.20
C ARG A 356 19.73 -1.37 -16.16
N THR A 357 18.53 -0.81 -15.97
CA THR A 357 17.53 -1.34 -15.03
C THR A 357 17.16 -2.78 -15.43
N ARG A 358 17.32 -3.72 -14.50
CA ARG A 358 17.00 -5.14 -14.75
C ARG A 358 15.53 -5.41 -14.48
N LEU A 359 14.88 -6.06 -15.42
CA LEU A 359 13.49 -6.50 -15.30
C LEU A 359 13.40 -7.73 -14.39
N GLN A 360 12.41 -7.75 -13.51
CA GLN A 360 12.11 -8.89 -12.64
C GLN A 360 10.72 -9.45 -12.95
N ALA A 361 10.53 -10.73 -12.59
CA ALA A 361 9.21 -11.33 -12.72
C ALA A 361 8.18 -10.57 -11.86
N GLY A 362 7.08 -10.17 -12.48
CA GLY A 362 6.01 -9.44 -11.80
C GLY A 362 6.21 -7.91 -11.75
N ASP A 363 7.25 -7.36 -12.39
CA ASP A 363 7.35 -5.93 -12.66
C ASP A 363 6.17 -5.51 -13.54
N ILE A 364 5.62 -4.32 -13.29
CA ILE A 364 4.58 -3.72 -14.12
C ILE A 364 5.24 -2.62 -14.95
N LEU A 365 5.27 -2.83 -16.25
CA LEU A 365 5.81 -1.88 -17.21
C LEU A 365 4.65 -1.13 -17.88
N THR A 366 4.58 0.19 -17.72
CA THR A 366 3.60 1.02 -18.42
C THR A 366 4.12 1.33 -19.81
N LEU A 367 3.45 0.81 -20.83
CA LEU A 367 3.75 1.03 -22.23
C LEU A 367 2.85 2.15 -22.77
N TYR A 368 3.43 3.05 -23.55
CA TYR A 368 2.71 4.12 -24.24
C TYR A 368 3.05 4.09 -25.73
N GLY A 369 2.03 4.20 -26.58
CA GLY A 369 2.20 4.23 -28.05
C GLY A 369 0.90 3.94 -28.80
N PRO A 370 0.97 3.64 -30.11
CA PRO A 370 -0.20 3.24 -30.88
C PRO A 370 -0.87 2.00 -30.29
N ALA A 371 -2.19 2.02 -30.14
CA ALA A 371 -2.94 0.94 -29.50
C ALA A 371 -2.60 -0.46 -30.03
N GLU A 372 -2.50 -0.62 -31.37
CA GLU A 372 -2.16 -1.91 -31.99
C GLU A 372 -0.75 -2.38 -31.64
N ASN A 373 0.24 -1.48 -31.62
CA ASN A 373 1.62 -1.81 -31.31
C ASN A 373 1.83 -2.04 -29.82
N VAL A 374 1.11 -1.28 -28.96
CA VAL A 374 1.09 -1.50 -27.51
C VAL A 374 0.54 -2.88 -27.19
N GLU A 375 -0.54 -3.31 -27.87
CA GLU A 375 -1.10 -4.65 -27.67
C GLU A 375 -0.13 -5.76 -28.09
N LYS A 376 0.51 -5.62 -29.26
CA LYS A 376 1.51 -6.58 -29.74
C LYS A 376 2.72 -6.67 -28.80
N SER A 377 3.25 -5.50 -28.36
CA SER A 377 4.36 -5.42 -27.41
C SER A 377 3.98 -6.03 -26.06
N ALA A 378 2.78 -5.76 -25.60
CA ALA A 378 2.28 -6.28 -24.33
C ALA A 378 2.25 -7.82 -24.32
N ARG A 379 1.78 -8.46 -25.41
CA ARG A 379 1.79 -9.93 -25.54
C ARG A 379 3.20 -10.52 -25.54
N ALA A 380 4.18 -9.80 -26.10
CA ALA A 380 5.59 -10.24 -26.12
C ALA A 380 6.28 -10.10 -24.75
N ILE A 381 5.85 -9.13 -23.93
CA ILE A 381 6.42 -8.86 -22.59
C ILE A 381 5.75 -9.72 -21.52
N GLY A 382 4.44 -9.92 -21.65
CA GLY A 382 3.70 -10.69 -20.66
C GLY A 382 2.19 -10.46 -20.70
N TYR A 383 1.60 -10.22 -19.55
CA TYR A 383 0.15 -10.00 -19.40
C TYR A 383 -0.19 -8.53 -19.36
N SER A 384 -1.07 -8.09 -20.27
CA SER A 384 -1.71 -6.78 -20.16
C SER A 384 -2.59 -6.74 -18.91
N VAL A 385 -2.29 -5.82 -18.02
CA VAL A 385 -3.25 -5.43 -16.99
C VAL A 385 -4.26 -4.52 -17.70
N HIS A 386 -5.40 -5.07 -18.06
CA HIS A 386 -6.51 -4.21 -18.45
C HIS A 386 -6.82 -3.36 -17.22
N GLN A 387 -6.61 -2.06 -17.33
CA GLN A 387 -7.18 -1.10 -16.38
C GLN A 387 -8.70 -1.06 -16.65
N GLY A 388 -9.35 -2.20 -16.45
CA GLY A 388 -10.77 -2.21 -16.23
C GLY A 388 -10.98 -1.44 -14.92
N HIS A 389 -11.53 -0.23 -15.02
CA HIS A 389 -11.90 0.59 -13.86
C HIS A 389 -13.02 -0.08 -13.04
N GLY A 390 -13.37 -1.34 -13.31
CA GLY A 390 -14.40 -2.10 -12.65
C GLY A 390 -13.86 -3.01 -11.55
N VAL A 391 -14.55 -3.00 -10.42
CA VAL A 391 -14.36 -3.99 -9.35
C VAL A 391 -15.09 -5.27 -9.76
N ASP A 392 -14.39 -6.41 -9.72
CA ASP A 392 -15.01 -7.71 -9.83
C ASP A 392 -15.67 -8.07 -8.49
N TYR A 393 -16.94 -7.71 -8.36
CA TYR A 393 -17.73 -8.01 -7.17
C TYR A 393 -17.96 -9.50 -6.96
N ILE A 394 -17.89 -10.32 -8.02
CA ILE A 394 -17.98 -11.79 -7.91
C ILE A 394 -16.74 -12.29 -7.16
N TYR A 395 -15.57 -11.86 -7.58
CA TYR A 395 -14.30 -12.19 -6.95
C TYR A 395 -14.24 -11.73 -5.48
N LEU A 396 -14.64 -10.49 -5.21
CA LEU A 396 -14.71 -9.94 -3.86
C LEU A 396 -15.70 -10.73 -2.98
N GLY A 397 -16.91 -10.96 -3.48
CA GLY A 397 -17.96 -11.65 -2.73
C GLY A 397 -17.59 -13.09 -2.40
N PHE A 398 -17.10 -13.86 -3.38
CA PHE A 398 -16.62 -15.22 -3.12
C PHE A 398 -15.42 -15.25 -2.17
N GLY A 399 -14.52 -14.25 -2.26
CA GLY A 399 -13.40 -14.16 -1.34
C GLY A 399 -13.84 -13.97 0.11
N ILE A 400 -14.81 -13.09 0.36
CA ILE A 400 -15.35 -12.87 1.71
C ILE A 400 -16.12 -14.11 2.18
N ILE A 401 -17.00 -14.70 1.35
CA ILE A 401 -17.73 -15.93 1.69
C ILE A 401 -16.75 -17.05 2.08
N PHE A 402 -15.73 -17.27 1.26
CA PHE A 402 -14.70 -18.28 1.53
C PHE A 402 -13.97 -18.01 2.86
N GLY A 403 -13.71 -16.74 3.18
CA GLY A 403 -13.12 -16.33 4.44
C GLY A 403 -14.04 -16.66 5.64
N ILE A 404 -15.31 -16.32 5.55
CA ILE A 404 -16.30 -16.66 6.60
C ILE A 404 -16.37 -18.18 6.81
N LEU A 405 -16.41 -18.96 5.73
CA LEU A 405 -16.45 -20.42 5.81
C LEU A 405 -15.17 -21.00 6.47
N ILE A 406 -13.99 -20.46 6.16
CA ILE A 406 -12.74 -20.85 6.85
C ILE A 406 -12.84 -20.48 8.33
N GLY A 407 -13.38 -19.30 8.65
CA GLY A 407 -13.54 -18.82 10.02
C GLY A 407 -14.44 -19.70 10.88
N MET A 408 -15.41 -20.39 10.27
CA MET A 408 -16.33 -21.34 10.95
C MET A 408 -15.66 -22.67 11.32
N ILE A 409 -14.46 -22.95 10.80
CA ILE A 409 -13.75 -24.19 11.10
C ILE A 409 -13.23 -24.12 12.54
N THR A 410 -13.73 -25.02 13.41
CA THR A 410 -13.29 -25.16 14.80
C THR A 410 -12.26 -26.26 14.90
N VAL A 411 -11.16 -25.99 15.58
CA VAL A 411 -10.11 -26.99 15.84
C VAL A 411 -10.00 -27.19 17.36
N PRO A 412 -10.16 -28.39 17.88
CA PRO A 412 -9.97 -28.68 19.30
C PRO A 412 -8.46 -28.58 19.62
N ILE A 413 -8.05 -27.62 20.43
CA ILE A 413 -6.67 -27.44 20.90
C ILE A 413 -6.70 -27.47 22.43
N ALA A 414 -5.98 -28.42 23.03
CA ALA A 414 -5.83 -28.55 24.49
C ALA A 414 -7.18 -28.60 25.26
N GLY A 415 -8.25 -29.15 24.65
CA GLY A 415 -9.55 -29.24 25.28
C GLY A 415 -10.49 -28.04 25.06
N ALA A 416 -10.02 -26.99 24.42
CA ALA A 416 -10.83 -25.85 24.00
C ALA A 416 -11.11 -25.88 22.50
N SER A 417 -12.31 -25.46 22.07
CA SER A 417 -12.65 -25.29 20.65
C SER A 417 -12.16 -23.92 20.18
N VAL A 418 -11.07 -23.89 19.43
CA VAL A 418 -10.52 -22.67 18.87
C VAL A 418 -11.00 -22.52 17.44
N ALA A 419 -11.63 -21.39 17.12
CA ALA A 419 -12.04 -21.01 15.77
C ALA A 419 -11.27 -19.76 15.34
N LEU A 420 -11.03 -19.65 14.03
CA LEU A 420 -10.43 -18.43 13.46
C LEU A 420 -11.43 -17.26 13.39
N HIS A 421 -12.72 -17.58 13.56
CA HIS A 421 -13.83 -16.64 13.40
C HIS A 421 -13.77 -15.86 12.08
N THR A 422 -14.64 -14.89 11.90
CA THR A 422 -14.70 -14.08 10.67
C THR A 422 -13.39 -13.33 10.40
N GLY A 423 -12.77 -12.82 11.45
CA GLY A 423 -11.52 -12.05 11.35
C GLY A 423 -10.37 -12.87 10.79
N GLY A 424 -10.03 -13.99 11.43
CA GLY A 424 -8.93 -14.85 10.99
C GLY A 424 -9.20 -15.49 9.63
N GLY A 425 -10.44 -15.97 9.40
CA GLY A 425 -10.83 -16.58 8.13
C GLY A 425 -10.78 -15.61 6.96
N CYS A 426 -11.33 -14.39 7.10
CA CYS A 426 -11.29 -13.36 6.05
C CYS A 426 -9.87 -12.83 5.81
N LEU A 427 -9.01 -12.78 6.84
CA LEU A 427 -7.59 -12.44 6.65
C LEU A 427 -6.91 -13.47 5.75
N ILE A 428 -7.03 -14.77 6.07
CA ILE A 428 -6.41 -15.86 5.31
C ILE A 428 -6.95 -15.88 3.87
N SER A 429 -8.25 -15.76 3.71
CA SER A 429 -8.87 -15.69 2.38
C SER A 429 -8.36 -14.49 1.59
N GLY A 430 -8.32 -13.30 2.19
CA GLY A 430 -7.79 -12.09 1.57
C GLY A 430 -6.35 -12.27 1.10
N LEU A 431 -5.47 -12.78 1.97
CA LEU A 431 -4.08 -13.11 1.63
C LEU A 431 -3.99 -14.03 0.40
N LEU A 432 -4.78 -15.09 0.40
CA LEU A 432 -4.79 -16.09 -0.68
C LEU A 432 -5.30 -15.49 -2.01
N PHE A 433 -6.43 -14.77 -1.97
CA PHE A 433 -7.01 -14.15 -3.15
C PHE A 433 -6.12 -13.03 -3.71
N GLY A 434 -5.51 -12.20 -2.86
CA GLY A 434 -4.52 -11.21 -3.27
C GLY A 434 -3.30 -11.85 -3.93
N TRP A 435 -2.79 -12.93 -3.38
CA TRP A 435 -1.69 -13.70 -3.96
C TRP A 435 -2.07 -14.36 -5.29
N LEU A 436 -3.25 -15.03 -5.37
CA LEU A 436 -3.75 -15.61 -6.61
C LEU A 436 -3.87 -14.57 -7.73
N ARG A 437 -4.40 -13.39 -7.41
CA ARG A 437 -4.48 -12.26 -8.34
C ARG A 437 -3.09 -11.84 -8.83
N SER A 438 -2.09 -11.77 -7.96
CA SER A 438 -0.72 -11.43 -8.35
C SER A 438 -0.08 -12.46 -9.28
N LYS A 439 -0.50 -13.72 -9.21
CA LYS A 439 -0.04 -14.82 -10.07
C LYS A 439 -0.83 -14.93 -11.37
N ARG A 440 -2.11 -14.61 -11.34
CA ARG A 440 -3.04 -14.69 -12.48
C ARG A 440 -3.83 -13.38 -12.62
N PRO A 441 -3.22 -12.34 -13.20
CA PRO A 441 -3.83 -11.01 -13.31
C PRO A 441 -5.13 -10.95 -14.09
N THR A 442 -5.46 -11.99 -14.85
CA THR A 442 -6.68 -12.09 -15.66
C THR A 442 -7.90 -12.54 -14.85
N PHE A 443 -7.70 -13.04 -13.61
CA PHE A 443 -8.77 -13.57 -12.78
C PHE A 443 -9.04 -12.63 -11.60
N GLY A 444 -10.24 -12.07 -11.56
CA GLY A 444 -10.72 -11.15 -10.54
C GLY A 444 -10.06 -9.76 -10.62
N SER A 445 -10.81 -8.72 -10.92
CA SER A 445 -10.30 -7.34 -10.95
C SER A 445 -10.70 -6.60 -9.67
N LEU A 446 -9.79 -6.52 -8.70
CA LEU A 446 -9.91 -5.59 -7.58
C LEU A 446 -8.67 -4.68 -7.58
N PRO A 447 -8.76 -3.48 -8.15
CA PRO A 447 -7.65 -2.53 -8.20
C PRO A 447 -7.11 -2.24 -6.79
N THR A 448 -5.79 -2.15 -6.63
CA THR A 448 -5.15 -1.96 -5.32
C THR A 448 -5.68 -0.69 -4.62
N ALA A 449 -5.88 0.40 -5.35
CA ALA A 449 -6.47 1.63 -4.81
C ALA A 449 -7.86 1.38 -4.22
N THR A 450 -8.71 0.63 -4.94
CA THR A 450 -10.06 0.28 -4.46
C THR A 450 -10.00 -0.64 -3.25
N ALA A 451 -9.10 -1.63 -3.23
CA ALA A 451 -8.91 -2.50 -2.07
C ALA A 451 -8.47 -1.70 -0.83
N ILE A 452 -7.59 -0.70 -0.99
CA ILE A 452 -7.18 0.21 0.08
C ILE A 452 -8.39 1.05 0.57
N HIS A 453 -9.19 1.59 -0.35
CA HIS A 453 -10.40 2.34 0.04
C HIS A 453 -11.42 1.48 0.78
N LEU A 454 -11.65 0.23 0.33
CA LEU A 454 -12.55 -0.70 1.03
C LEU A 454 -12.02 -1.07 2.42
N ARG A 455 -10.70 -1.28 2.54
CA ARG A 455 -10.03 -1.51 3.82
C ARG A 455 -10.23 -0.32 4.77
N ASP A 456 -9.92 0.88 4.32
CA ASP A 456 -9.97 2.09 5.16
C ASP A 456 -11.42 2.44 5.54
N PHE A 457 -12.35 2.34 4.61
CA PHE A 457 -13.78 2.54 4.88
C PHE A 457 -14.33 1.46 5.83
N GLY A 458 -14.04 0.19 5.56
CA GLY A 458 -14.45 -0.91 6.43
C GLY A 458 -13.93 -0.75 7.86
N LEU A 459 -12.63 -0.40 7.99
CA LEU A 459 -12.01 -0.13 9.29
C LEU A 459 -12.66 1.06 10.01
N ALA A 460 -12.87 2.18 9.31
CA ALA A 460 -13.46 3.38 9.93
C ALA A 460 -14.89 3.11 10.44
N MET A 461 -15.70 2.41 9.64
CA MET A 461 -17.07 2.06 10.03
C MET A 461 -17.10 1.00 11.14
N PHE A 462 -16.18 0.03 11.12
CA PHE A 462 -16.02 -0.93 12.19
C PHE A 462 -15.64 -0.24 13.52
N ILE A 463 -14.61 0.61 13.50
CA ILE A 463 -14.16 1.38 14.68
C ILE A 463 -15.27 2.30 15.18
N ALA A 464 -16.01 2.95 14.28
CA ALA A 464 -17.15 3.77 14.66
C ALA A 464 -18.24 2.94 15.39
N SER A 465 -18.56 1.75 14.88
CA SER A 465 -19.56 0.88 15.48
C SER A 465 -19.16 0.36 16.86
N VAL A 466 -17.90 -0.07 17.01
CA VAL A 466 -17.34 -0.53 18.28
C VAL A 466 -17.25 0.63 19.29
N GLY A 467 -16.79 1.80 18.85
CA GLY A 467 -16.69 2.99 19.71
C GLY A 467 -18.04 3.52 20.21
N LEU A 468 -19.08 3.49 19.36
CA LEU A 468 -20.44 3.84 19.76
C LEU A 468 -20.97 2.89 20.84
N SER A 469 -20.80 1.59 20.66
CA SER A 469 -21.25 0.59 21.64
C SER A 469 -20.47 0.66 22.96
N ALA A 470 -19.17 0.98 22.91
CA ALA A 470 -18.30 1.10 24.09
C ALA A 470 -18.44 2.46 24.82
N GLY A 471 -19.11 3.43 24.20
CA GLY A 471 -19.21 4.79 24.73
C GLY A 471 -19.66 4.89 26.18
N PRO A 472 -20.77 4.25 26.61
CA PRO A 472 -21.27 4.35 27.98
C PRO A 472 -20.24 3.94 29.05
N ASP A 473 -19.45 2.87 28.77
CA ASP A 473 -18.47 2.32 29.72
C ASP A 473 -17.11 3.02 29.64
N ALA A 474 -16.84 3.73 28.55
CA ALA A 474 -15.53 4.34 28.29
C ALA A 474 -15.07 5.30 29.38
N MET A 475 -16.01 6.05 29.99
CA MET A 475 -15.67 7.01 31.05
C MET A 475 -15.29 6.32 32.36
N VAL A 476 -15.82 5.15 32.63
CA VAL A 476 -15.48 4.33 33.79
C VAL A 476 -14.05 3.85 33.66
N VAL A 477 -13.72 3.21 32.52
CA VAL A 477 -12.37 2.71 32.22
C VAL A 477 -11.32 3.84 32.26
N LEU A 478 -11.65 5.00 31.71
CA LEU A 478 -10.74 6.16 31.72
C LEU A 478 -10.47 6.67 33.14
N ARG A 479 -11.45 6.63 34.04
CA ARG A 479 -11.26 7.02 35.43
C ARG A 479 -10.44 6.02 36.25
N GLU A 480 -10.65 4.73 36.00
CA GLU A 480 -9.98 3.65 36.75
C GLU A 480 -8.54 3.44 36.30
N GLN A 481 -8.28 3.49 34.99
CA GLN A 481 -7.00 3.10 34.41
C GLN A 481 -6.26 4.24 33.69
N GLY A 482 -6.81 5.45 33.68
CA GLY A 482 -6.43 6.52 32.77
C GLY A 482 -4.93 6.82 32.61
N ILE A 483 -4.16 6.87 33.72
CA ILE A 483 -2.72 7.19 33.66
C ILE A 483 -1.85 5.94 33.46
N MET A 484 -2.34 4.76 33.82
CA MET A 484 -1.62 3.49 33.68
C MET A 484 -1.47 3.10 32.19
N LEU A 485 -2.52 3.30 31.39
CA LEU A 485 -2.55 2.89 29.97
C LEU A 485 -1.46 3.56 29.12
N PRO A 486 -1.19 4.88 29.20
CA PRO A 486 -0.02 5.51 28.57
C PRO A 486 1.31 4.85 28.96
N ILE A 487 1.51 4.56 30.26
CA ILE A 487 2.76 3.97 30.76
C ILE A 487 2.92 2.56 30.18
N LEU A 488 1.86 1.76 30.16
CA LEU A 488 1.89 0.42 29.57
C LEU A 488 2.22 0.46 28.07
N ALA A 489 1.61 1.39 27.32
CA ALA A 489 1.90 1.57 25.91
C ALA A 489 3.36 1.93 25.65
N LEU A 490 3.88 2.91 26.40
CA LEU A 490 5.28 3.32 26.29
C LEU A 490 6.23 2.19 26.67
N THR A 491 5.91 1.39 27.68
CA THR A 491 6.70 0.23 28.10
C THR A 491 6.72 -0.83 27.00
N LEU A 492 5.55 -1.24 26.50
CA LEU A 492 5.46 -2.25 25.46
C LEU A 492 6.24 -1.85 24.20
N VAL A 493 6.03 -0.63 23.71
CA VAL A 493 6.70 -0.12 22.51
C VAL A 493 8.20 -0.01 22.72
N SER A 494 8.65 0.49 23.89
CA SER A 494 10.08 0.62 24.19
C SER A 494 10.78 -0.74 24.24
N VAL A 495 10.20 -1.70 24.95
CA VAL A 495 10.73 -3.07 25.01
C VAL A 495 10.82 -3.69 23.62
N THR A 496 9.75 -3.57 22.85
CA THR A 496 9.70 -4.11 21.48
C THR A 496 10.75 -3.47 20.58
N LEU A 497 10.83 -2.14 20.54
CA LEU A 497 11.73 -1.43 19.64
C LEU A 497 13.21 -1.64 20.02
N LEU A 498 13.55 -1.60 21.33
CA LEU A 498 14.92 -1.79 21.77
C LEU A 498 15.41 -3.23 21.55
N SER A 499 14.59 -4.23 21.88
CA SER A 499 14.94 -5.63 21.65
C SER A 499 15.05 -5.97 20.17
N SER A 500 14.12 -5.46 19.34
CA SER A 500 14.14 -5.66 17.90
C SER A 500 15.31 -4.96 17.22
N LEU A 501 15.66 -3.74 17.66
CA LEU A 501 16.86 -3.03 17.19
C LEU A 501 18.13 -3.81 17.51
N TYR A 502 18.25 -4.29 18.77
CA TYR A 502 19.39 -5.11 19.18
C TYR A 502 19.49 -6.39 18.35
N TYR A 503 18.38 -7.11 18.18
CA TYR A 503 18.31 -8.34 17.40
C TYR A 503 18.68 -8.10 15.93
N ALA A 504 18.11 -7.07 15.30
CA ALA A 504 18.41 -6.73 13.91
C ALA A 504 19.88 -6.35 13.69
N LYS A 505 20.48 -5.58 14.62
CA LYS A 505 21.86 -5.11 14.53
C LYS A 505 22.89 -6.21 14.80
N HIS A 506 22.72 -6.99 15.87
CA HIS A 506 23.76 -7.90 16.37
C HIS A 506 23.57 -9.35 15.93
N VAL A 507 22.34 -9.81 15.77
CA VAL A 507 22.04 -11.19 15.37
C VAL A 507 21.86 -11.29 13.86
N LEU A 508 20.97 -10.47 13.28
CA LEU A 508 20.69 -10.50 11.84
C LEU A 508 21.70 -9.68 11.03
N LYS A 509 22.45 -8.78 11.66
CA LYS A 509 23.46 -7.91 11.01
C LYS A 509 22.90 -7.14 9.81
N MET A 510 21.67 -6.67 9.94
CA MET A 510 20.98 -5.89 8.89
C MET A 510 21.63 -4.51 8.74
N ASP A 511 21.49 -3.94 7.54
CA ASP A 511 21.93 -2.57 7.29
C ASP A 511 21.17 -1.56 8.18
N PRO A 512 21.84 -0.57 8.76
CA PRO A 512 21.22 0.40 9.66
C PRO A 512 20.04 1.16 9.07
N VAL A 513 20.08 1.51 7.77
CA VAL A 513 18.97 2.19 7.09
C VAL A 513 17.76 1.27 6.96
N VAL A 514 18.01 0.00 6.60
CA VAL A 514 17.01 -1.05 6.51
C VAL A 514 16.38 -1.34 7.88
N ILE A 515 17.19 -1.34 8.97
CA ILE A 515 16.70 -1.51 10.34
C ILE A 515 15.69 -0.42 10.70
N CYS A 516 15.97 0.86 10.42
CA CYS A 516 15.03 1.95 10.72
C CYS A 516 13.65 1.72 10.07
N GLY A 517 13.62 1.32 8.81
CA GLY A 517 12.38 0.96 8.12
C GLY A 517 11.70 -0.27 8.72
N ALA A 518 12.47 -1.31 9.06
CA ALA A 518 11.96 -2.55 9.61
C ALA A 518 11.30 -2.34 10.99
N LEU A 519 11.86 -1.47 11.84
CA LEU A 519 11.28 -1.11 13.14
C LEU A 519 9.90 -0.44 13.00
N ALA A 520 9.69 0.37 11.97
CA ALA A 520 8.35 0.89 11.66
C ALA A 520 7.41 -0.21 11.15
N GLY A 521 7.95 -1.16 10.38
CA GLY A 521 7.20 -2.27 9.81
C GLY A 521 6.67 -3.26 10.85
N ILE A 522 7.48 -3.68 11.82
CA ILE A 522 7.07 -4.64 12.87
C ILE A 522 5.96 -4.12 13.78
N LEU A 523 5.76 -2.81 13.85
CA LEU A 523 4.68 -2.17 14.59
C LEU A 523 3.58 -1.61 13.68
N THR A 524 3.53 -2.04 12.43
CA THR A 524 2.54 -1.69 11.40
C THR A 524 2.33 -0.18 11.20
N CYS A 525 3.33 0.65 11.51
CA CYS A 525 3.22 2.10 11.57
C CYS A 525 3.69 2.78 10.28
N THR A 526 2.82 2.93 9.29
CA THR A 526 3.13 3.64 8.02
C THR A 526 3.55 5.10 8.21
N PRO A 527 2.94 5.90 9.10
CA PRO A 527 3.40 7.27 9.33
C PRO A 527 4.82 7.38 9.88
N ALA A 528 5.28 6.37 10.65
CA ALA A 528 6.67 6.31 11.10
C ALA A 528 7.63 6.12 9.92
N LEU A 529 7.28 5.26 8.95
CA LEU A 529 8.04 5.13 7.72
C LEU A 529 8.15 6.45 6.96
N ASN A 530 7.02 7.17 6.78
CA ASN A 530 7.02 8.46 6.10
C ASN A 530 7.95 9.48 6.80
N GLY A 531 8.00 9.45 8.14
CA GLY A 531 8.94 10.27 8.93
C GLY A 531 10.40 9.90 8.65
N ILE A 532 10.71 8.60 8.58
CA ILE A 532 12.06 8.11 8.30
C ILE A 532 12.49 8.47 6.87
N VAL A 533 11.62 8.28 5.88
CA VAL A 533 11.87 8.62 4.47
C VAL A 533 12.15 10.12 4.31
N ALA A 534 11.36 10.96 4.97
CA ALA A 534 11.56 12.41 4.95
C ALA A 534 12.89 12.83 5.61
N GLU A 535 13.31 12.19 6.70
CA GLU A 535 14.59 12.48 7.38
C GLU A 535 15.79 11.92 6.60
N ALA A 536 15.63 10.75 5.97
CA ALA A 536 16.64 10.13 5.13
C ALA A 536 16.84 10.87 3.80
N ASP A 537 15.83 11.62 3.36
CA ASP A 537 15.76 12.18 2.00
C ASP A 537 15.95 11.09 0.92
N SER A 538 15.37 9.90 1.17
CA SER A 538 15.60 8.68 0.39
C SER A 538 14.50 7.65 0.65
N GLU A 539 14.18 6.85 -0.38
CA GLU A 539 13.25 5.71 -0.30
C GLU A 539 13.89 4.42 0.26
N SER A 540 15.19 4.39 0.52
CA SER A 540 15.93 3.21 0.98
C SER A 540 15.35 2.56 2.26
N PRO A 541 14.84 3.31 3.27
CA PRO A 541 14.22 2.70 4.46
C PRO A 541 12.99 1.85 4.16
N VAL A 542 12.30 2.12 3.04
CA VAL A 542 11.09 1.38 2.65
C VAL A 542 11.41 -0.08 2.33
N ILE A 543 12.66 -0.39 1.92
CA ILE A 543 13.13 -1.76 1.68
C ILE A 543 13.01 -2.59 2.97
N GLY A 544 13.40 -1.99 4.09
CA GLY A 544 13.28 -2.63 5.41
C GLY A 544 11.84 -2.79 5.90
N TYR A 545 10.97 -1.85 5.56
CA TYR A 545 9.60 -1.77 6.05
C TYR A 545 8.68 -2.86 5.47
N THR A 546 8.75 -3.11 4.18
CA THR A 546 7.69 -3.79 3.42
C THR A 546 7.42 -5.22 3.89
N VAL A 547 8.46 -6.01 4.13
CA VAL A 547 8.35 -7.42 4.54
C VAL A 547 7.92 -7.53 6.01
N PRO A 548 8.60 -6.87 6.98
CA PRO A 548 8.14 -6.87 8.38
C PRO A 548 6.71 -6.38 8.53
N TYR A 549 6.30 -5.35 7.81
CA TYR A 549 4.92 -4.86 7.82
C TYR A 549 3.91 -5.95 7.41
N ALA A 550 4.15 -6.63 6.28
CA ALA A 550 3.23 -7.66 5.80
C ALA A 550 3.11 -8.85 6.76
N ILE A 551 4.22 -9.27 7.36
CA ILE A 551 4.24 -10.38 8.34
C ILE A 551 3.59 -9.93 9.66
N ALA A 552 3.95 -8.74 10.17
CA ALA A 552 3.43 -8.22 11.42
C ALA A 552 1.91 -8.01 11.37
N ASN A 553 1.35 -7.47 10.27
CA ASN A 553 -0.10 -7.38 10.12
C ASN A 553 -0.81 -8.72 10.33
N VAL A 554 -0.26 -9.80 9.79
CA VAL A 554 -0.85 -11.14 9.96
C VAL A 554 -0.68 -11.64 11.40
N LEU A 555 0.55 -11.59 11.91
CA LEU A 555 0.85 -12.15 13.23
C LEU A 555 0.14 -11.37 14.34
N LEU A 556 0.19 -10.04 14.32
CA LEU A 556 -0.45 -9.21 15.35
C LEU A 556 -1.98 -9.32 15.32
N THR A 557 -2.58 -9.42 14.13
CA THR A 557 -4.02 -9.68 13.99
C THR A 557 -4.40 -11.00 14.66
N LEU A 558 -3.59 -12.04 14.49
CA LEU A 558 -3.83 -13.35 15.10
C LEU A 558 -3.48 -13.40 16.60
N LEU A 559 -2.61 -12.51 17.09
CA LEU A 559 -2.28 -12.41 18.50
C LEU A 559 -3.44 -11.84 19.35
N GLY A 560 -4.37 -11.07 18.77
CA GLY A 560 -5.55 -10.58 19.48
C GLY A 560 -6.33 -11.72 20.18
N PRO A 561 -6.82 -12.72 19.44
CA PRO A 561 -7.43 -13.92 20.02
C PRO A 561 -6.54 -14.65 21.03
N VAL A 562 -5.26 -14.79 20.74
CA VAL A 562 -4.31 -15.52 21.61
C VAL A 562 -4.21 -14.83 22.97
N ILE A 563 -4.11 -13.50 23.02
CA ILE A 563 -4.10 -12.75 24.28
C ILE A 563 -5.40 -12.97 25.06
N VAL A 564 -6.57 -12.86 24.41
CA VAL A 564 -7.87 -13.10 25.05
C VAL A 564 -7.98 -14.50 25.68
N LEU A 565 -7.39 -15.50 25.02
CA LEU A 565 -7.46 -16.90 25.49
C LEU A 565 -6.42 -17.22 26.58
N THR A 566 -5.33 -16.48 26.66
CA THR A 566 -4.19 -16.80 27.54
C THR A 566 -4.11 -15.93 28.79
N VAL A 567 -4.67 -14.73 28.75
CA VAL A 567 -4.89 -13.84 29.91
C VAL A 567 -6.24 -14.18 30.56
#